data_23f92810ba0528f1fcb0fceaefd5a9a4
#
_entry.id   23f92810ba0528f1fcb0fceaefd5a9a4
#
_cell.length_a   1.000
_cell.length_b   1.000
_cell.length_c   1.000
_cell.angle_alpha   90.00
_cell.angle_beta   90.00
_cell.angle_gamma   90.00
#
_symmetry.space_group_name_H-M   'P 1'
#
loop_
_entity.id
_entity.type
_entity.pdbx_description
1 polymer ?
#
loop_
_entity_poly.entity_id
_entity_poly.type
_entity_poly.pdbx_seq_one_letter_code
_entity_poly.pdbx_strand_id
1 'polypeptide(L)'
;MHELAIIISTWVIPFERIHYLIIIILAVSILLSDRSPNAMLSWIFTIFTFPLGGAILYLLFGINWRKNKIISKRMKGEEKKLFSRLFNFMQRDVSDIFRSRDFFYYNRLKNIDGNADKMSESEIKKKIQGQIDTMITNIGLPAQQREIVKMLYRAEGTFLTNNDSYKLFYGGKEAFDSILEDIGNAKNTIYMEYFIWRSDELGERIKNALIKKAKEGVKIKLLFDGVGTWKLPKKYKRELRNAGIEIRWFLDVKFFISKMNYRNHRKIALIDNKIVHTGGMNVGQEYIDGGKRFESWRDTNIRITGEIIGQYLAIFVTDWLNSGGKYSFGEDVKGEAVHELEEQKPIDKQEKLEYLMQVSSSGPDTEWTTLKYLYSKMIATAKNEVLIQSPYFVPDTDLVSQLKMAALSGVKIKIMITGVPDKKMPYWIAETYFAELIEAGIEIFRYKAGFLHSKNIIVDEKISTMGTCNFDMRSFEINYEVNSVFYSVEISKDLKTQFLKDLEVCERFDEARLKKVTFRKRLRNSVFKLISPIM
;
A
#
# COMPACT_ATOMS: atom_id res chain seq x y z
N MET A 1 -43.50 -34.44 28.25
CA MET A 1 -42.43 -35.25 27.60
C MET A 1 -42.74 -35.52 26.12
N HIS A 2 -43.97 -35.86 25.73
CA HIS A 2 -44.32 -36.12 24.31
C HIS A 2 -44.20 -34.89 23.44
N GLU A 3 -44.64 -33.70 23.92
CA GLU A 3 -44.53 -32.44 23.15
C GLU A 3 -43.07 -31.99 22.96
N LEU A 4 -42.21 -32.18 23.98
CA LEU A 4 -40.78 -31.91 23.87
C LEU A 4 -40.10 -32.83 22.85
N ALA A 5 -40.49 -34.10 22.78
CA ALA A 5 -40.01 -35.07 21.80
C ALA A 5 -40.43 -34.70 20.38
N ILE A 6 -41.66 -34.17 20.18
CA ILE A 6 -42.16 -33.69 18.90
C ILE A 6 -41.44 -32.42 18.48
N ILE A 7 -41.19 -31.47 19.36
CA ILE A 7 -40.39 -30.26 19.08
C ILE A 7 -38.97 -30.64 18.70
N ILE A 8 -38.34 -31.55 19.42
CA ILE A 8 -36.99 -32.04 19.14
C ILE A 8 -36.95 -32.76 17.78
N SER A 9 -37.89 -33.65 17.50
CA SER A 9 -37.90 -34.38 16.22
C SER A 9 -38.31 -33.53 15.02
N THR A 10 -39.16 -32.54 15.20
CA THR A 10 -39.70 -31.75 14.10
C THR A 10 -38.85 -30.54 13.75
N TRP A 11 -38.14 -29.96 14.72
CA TRP A 11 -37.38 -28.72 14.54
C TRP A 11 -35.88 -28.84 14.81
N VAL A 12 -35.46 -29.57 15.84
CA VAL A 12 -34.03 -29.66 16.22
C VAL A 12 -33.25 -30.54 15.24
N ILE A 13 -33.79 -31.71 14.88
CA ILE A 13 -33.13 -32.66 13.95
C ILE A 13 -33.04 -32.05 12.52
N PRO A 14 -34.09 -31.42 11.96
CA PRO A 14 -33.97 -30.72 10.69
C PRO A 14 -32.97 -29.55 10.73
N PHE A 15 -32.95 -28.80 11.84
CA PHE A 15 -32.01 -27.68 12.03
C PHE A 15 -30.55 -28.14 12.08
N GLU A 16 -30.26 -29.24 12.78
CA GLU A 16 -28.92 -29.84 12.80
C GLU A 16 -28.49 -30.31 11.40
N ARG A 17 -29.36 -30.98 10.65
CA ARG A 17 -29.06 -31.43 9.27
C ARG A 17 -28.79 -30.26 8.34
N ILE A 18 -29.57 -29.20 8.41
CA ILE A 18 -29.36 -27.97 7.64
C ILE A 18 -28.02 -27.33 8.02
N HIS A 19 -27.71 -27.30 9.29
CA HIS A 19 -26.46 -26.76 9.79
C HIS A 19 -25.23 -27.51 9.24
N TYR A 20 -25.22 -28.85 9.30
CA TYR A 20 -24.15 -29.67 8.71
C TYR A 20 -24.06 -29.47 7.20
N LEU A 21 -25.19 -29.36 6.51
CA LEU A 21 -25.19 -29.09 5.06
C LEU A 21 -24.52 -27.76 4.74
N ILE A 22 -24.83 -26.70 5.49
CA ILE A 22 -24.18 -25.39 5.33
C ILE A 22 -22.67 -25.49 5.56
N ILE A 23 -22.23 -26.20 6.60
CA ILE A 23 -20.78 -26.39 6.89
C ILE A 23 -20.09 -27.10 5.72
N ILE A 24 -20.71 -28.15 5.18
CA ILE A 24 -20.16 -28.90 4.04
C ILE A 24 -20.06 -28.01 2.80
N ILE A 25 -21.13 -27.23 2.50
CA ILE A 25 -21.12 -26.30 1.37
C ILE A 25 -20.02 -25.25 1.51
N LEU A 26 -19.85 -24.69 2.70
CA LEU A 26 -18.79 -23.72 2.98
C LEU A 26 -17.41 -24.36 2.88
N ALA A 27 -17.22 -25.56 3.42
CA ALA A 27 -15.96 -26.30 3.33
C ALA A 27 -15.58 -26.58 1.87
N VAL A 28 -16.53 -27.03 1.06
CA VAL A 28 -16.32 -27.21 -0.39
C VAL A 28 -15.99 -25.89 -1.08
N SER A 29 -16.70 -24.80 -0.74
CA SER A 29 -16.39 -23.46 -1.25
C SER A 29 -14.99 -23.00 -0.91
N ILE A 30 -14.50 -23.31 0.31
CA ILE A 30 -13.12 -23.00 0.74
C ILE A 30 -12.11 -23.83 -0.06
N LEU A 31 -12.35 -25.13 -0.21
CA LEU A 31 -11.47 -26.04 -0.97
C LEU A 31 -11.36 -25.66 -2.46
N LEU A 32 -12.43 -25.13 -3.04
CA LEU A 32 -12.45 -24.66 -4.41
C LEU A 32 -11.94 -23.21 -4.58
N SER A 33 -11.52 -22.56 -3.50
CA SER A 33 -10.97 -21.19 -3.57
C SER A 33 -9.47 -21.22 -3.92
N ASP A 34 -8.97 -20.17 -4.61
CA ASP A 34 -7.53 -20.01 -4.94
C ASP A 34 -6.70 -19.49 -3.75
N ARG A 35 -6.94 -19.99 -2.56
CA ARG A 35 -6.21 -19.59 -1.36
C ARG A 35 -4.99 -20.48 -1.16
N SER A 36 -4.04 -19.96 -0.38
CA SER A 36 -2.96 -20.81 0.13
C SER A 36 -3.53 -21.97 0.95
N PRO A 37 -2.95 -23.16 0.91
CA PRO A 37 -3.40 -24.31 1.71
C PRO A 37 -3.56 -23.99 3.20
N ASN A 38 -2.66 -23.18 3.75
CA ASN A 38 -2.70 -22.75 5.15
C ASN A 38 -3.95 -21.91 5.46
N ALA A 39 -4.35 -21.00 4.56
CA ALA A 39 -5.56 -20.20 4.73
C ALA A 39 -6.83 -21.06 4.60
N MET A 40 -6.85 -22.03 3.70
CA MET A 40 -7.96 -23.00 3.57
C MET A 40 -8.13 -23.81 4.86
N LEU A 41 -7.03 -24.39 5.37
CA LEU A 41 -7.05 -25.17 6.61
C LEU A 41 -7.48 -24.33 7.81
N SER A 42 -7.00 -23.08 7.91
CA SER A 42 -7.40 -22.17 9.00
C SER A 42 -8.90 -21.88 8.97
N TRP A 43 -9.49 -21.64 7.80
CA TRP A 43 -10.94 -21.44 7.66
C TRP A 43 -11.74 -22.70 7.96
N ILE A 44 -11.32 -23.86 7.44
CA ILE A 44 -11.96 -25.14 7.72
C ILE A 44 -11.93 -25.41 9.21
N PHE A 45 -10.77 -25.26 9.87
CA PHE A 45 -10.63 -25.40 11.31
C PHE A 45 -11.57 -24.44 12.07
N THR A 46 -11.64 -23.18 11.67
CA THR A 46 -12.51 -22.16 12.29
C THR A 46 -13.99 -22.55 12.21
N ILE A 47 -14.45 -23.02 11.03
CA ILE A 47 -15.84 -23.42 10.82
C ILE A 47 -16.18 -24.69 11.60
N PHE A 48 -15.27 -25.65 11.66
CA PHE A 48 -15.51 -26.88 12.45
C PHE A 48 -15.48 -26.64 13.96
N THR A 49 -14.59 -25.77 14.44
CA THR A 49 -14.47 -25.48 15.88
C THR A 49 -15.60 -24.57 16.40
N PHE A 50 -16.05 -23.61 15.58
CA PHE A 50 -17.12 -22.66 15.90
C PHE A 50 -18.13 -22.62 14.75
N PRO A 51 -19.01 -23.63 14.61
CA PRO A 51 -19.76 -23.84 13.39
C PRO A 51 -20.58 -22.62 12.93
N LEU A 52 -21.44 -22.07 13.79
CA LEU A 52 -22.25 -20.89 13.46
C LEU A 52 -21.41 -19.61 13.39
N GLY A 53 -20.57 -19.38 14.39
CA GLY A 53 -19.69 -18.21 14.45
C GLY A 53 -18.65 -18.23 13.33
N GLY A 54 -18.05 -19.39 13.07
CA GLY A 54 -17.09 -19.58 11.98
C GLY A 54 -17.70 -19.39 10.60
N ALA A 55 -18.93 -19.88 10.39
CA ALA A 55 -19.66 -19.65 9.15
C ALA A 55 -19.94 -18.15 8.92
N ILE A 56 -20.42 -17.45 9.95
CA ILE A 56 -20.65 -15.99 9.89
C ILE A 56 -19.32 -15.26 9.62
N LEU A 57 -18.25 -15.61 10.34
CA LEU A 57 -16.93 -15.02 10.12
C LEU A 57 -16.43 -15.28 8.70
N TYR A 58 -16.63 -16.50 8.18
CA TYR A 58 -16.24 -16.80 6.80
C TYR A 58 -17.02 -15.98 5.78
N LEU A 59 -18.33 -15.84 5.95
CA LEU A 59 -19.16 -15.02 5.05
C LEU A 59 -18.78 -13.53 5.10
N LEU A 60 -18.39 -13.02 6.28
CA LEU A 60 -17.99 -11.62 6.46
C LEU A 60 -16.56 -11.33 6.02
N PHE A 61 -15.63 -12.24 6.30
CA PHE A 61 -14.19 -12.02 6.16
C PHE A 61 -13.49 -13.02 5.23
N GLY A 62 -14.15 -14.15 4.97
CA GLY A 62 -13.58 -15.27 4.25
C GLY A 62 -13.81 -15.28 2.74
N ILE A 63 -14.68 -14.46 2.17
CA ILE A 63 -14.93 -14.48 0.73
C ILE A 63 -13.77 -13.85 -0.04
N ASN A 64 -13.15 -14.62 -0.94
CA ASN A 64 -12.05 -14.12 -1.77
C ASN A 64 -12.59 -13.32 -2.97
N TRP A 65 -12.51 -11.99 -2.88
CA TRP A 65 -13.00 -11.06 -3.91
C TRP A 65 -12.10 -10.99 -5.15
N ARG A 66 -10.87 -11.50 -5.11
CA ARG A 66 -9.98 -11.56 -6.28
C ARG A 66 -10.62 -12.24 -7.48
N LYS A 67 -11.40 -13.30 -7.25
CA LYS A 67 -12.13 -14.04 -8.30
C LYS A 67 -13.48 -13.45 -8.66
N ASN A 68 -14.10 -12.67 -7.80
CA ASN A 68 -15.41 -12.10 -8.09
C ASN A 68 -15.26 -10.92 -9.07
N LYS A 69 -15.22 -11.27 -10.36
CA LYS A 69 -15.20 -10.39 -11.55
C LYS A 69 -16.28 -9.28 -11.58
N ILE A 70 -17.15 -9.20 -10.59
CA ILE A 70 -18.27 -8.23 -10.57
C ILE A 70 -17.75 -6.80 -10.44
N ILE A 71 -16.71 -6.56 -9.63
CA ILE A 71 -16.06 -5.24 -9.57
C ILE A 71 -15.28 -5.02 -10.87
N SER A 72 -14.52 -6.03 -11.33
CA SER A 72 -13.65 -5.92 -12.48
C SER A 72 -14.39 -5.71 -13.82
N LYS A 73 -15.62 -6.19 -13.99
CA LYS A 73 -16.36 -6.03 -15.26
C LYS A 73 -16.83 -4.60 -15.52
N ARG A 74 -17.22 -3.86 -14.46
CA ARG A 74 -17.65 -2.45 -14.58
C ARG A 74 -16.43 -1.52 -14.75
N MET A 75 -15.32 -1.85 -14.12
CA MET A 75 -14.07 -1.07 -14.11
C MET A 75 -13.22 -1.27 -15.37
N LYS A 76 -13.15 -2.49 -15.95
CA LYS A 76 -12.27 -2.79 -17.10
C LYS A 76 -12.48 -1.92 -18.35
N GLY A 77 -13.66 -1.40 -18.57
CA GLY A 77 -13.94 -0.53 -19.74
C GLY A 77 -13.53 0.92 -19.50
N GLU A 78 -13.78 1.46 -18.31
CA GLU A 78 -13.46 2.84 -17.96
C GLU A 78 -12.01 2.99 -17.50
N GLU A 79 -11.46 2.01 -16.79
CA GLU A 79 -10.03 1.96 -16.44
C GLU A 79 -9.12 1.90 -17.66
N LYS A 80 -9.41 1.07 -18.66
CA LYS A 80 -8.63 1.07 -19.91
C LYS A 80 -8.67 2.42 -20.61
N LYS A 81 -9.81 3.10 -20.63
CA LYS A 81 -9.95 4.44 -21.20
C LYS A 81 -9.26 5.49 -20.34
N LEU A 82 -9.37 5.36 -19.01
CA LEU A 82 -8.70 6.26 -18.07
C LEU A 82 -7.19 6.03 -18.09
N PHE A 83 -6.74 4.78 -18.00
CA PHE A 83 -5.32 4.44 -18.06
C PHE A 83 -4.71 4.86 -19.40
N SER A 84 -5.42 4.68 -20.51
CA SER A 84 -4.93 5.20 -21.80
C SER A 84 -4.92 6.73 -21.86
N ARG A 85 -5.86 7.42 -21.22
CA ARG A 85 -5.87 8.90 -21.15
C ARG A 85 -4.84 9.43 -20.16
N LEU A 86 -4.71 8.83 -18.96
CA LEU A 86 -3.64 9.11 -18.00
C LEU A 86 -2.28 8.74 -18.57
N PHE A 87 -2.20 7.62 -19.24
CA PHE A 87 -1.00 7.19 -19.95
C PHE A 87 -0.64 8.17 -21.07
N ASN A 88 -1.60 8.64 -21.87
CA ASN A 88 -1.37 9.66 -22.89
C ASN A 88 -1.06 11.03 -22.27
N PHE A 89 -1.61 11.34 -21.10
CA PHE A 89 -1.29 12.54 -20.32
C PHE A 89 0.11 12.43 -19.69
N MET A 90 0.41 11.33 -18.99
CA MET A 90 1.74 11.01 -18.49
C MET A 90 2.76 10.88 -19.61
N GLN A 91 2.36 10.41 -20.82
CA GLN A 91 3.20 10.40 -22.02
C GLN A 91 3.63 11.80 -22.45
N ARG A 92 2.81 12.80 -22.23
CA ARG A 92 3.21 14.18 -22.51
C ARG A 92 4.26 14.68 -21.51
N ASP A 93 4.19 14.26 -20.24
CA ASP A 93 5.07 14.71 -19.16
C ASP A 93 6.30 13.84 -18.94
N VAL A 94 6.12 12.51 -18.96
CA VAL A 94 7.22 11.53 -18.93
C VAL A 94 8.03 11.59 -20.23
N SER A 95 7.48 12.25 -21.29
CA SER A 95 8.18 12.40 -22.56
C SER A 95 9.50 13.12 -22.41
N ASP A 96 9.77 13.86 -21.34
CA ASP A 96 11.00 14.62 -21.27
C ASP A 96 12.20 13.81 -20.78
N ILE A 97 12.05 12.84 -19.89
CA ILE A 97 13.10 11.82 -19.68
C ILE A 97 13.10 10.80 -20.80
N PHE A 98 11.94 10.47 -21.30
CA PHE A 98 11.74 9.52 -22.37
C PHE A 98 11.61 10.19 -23.74
N ARG A 99 11.64 11.53 -23.87
CA ARG A 99 11.73 12.30 -25.13
C ARG A 99 13.02 12.07 -25.86
N SER A 100 14.06 11.63 -25.21
CA SER A 100 15.24 11.23 -25.94
C SER A 100 15.03 9.87 -26.62
N ARG A 101 14.16 9.79 -27.58
CA ARG A 101 14.09 8.84 -28.69
C ARG A 101 12.97 7.81 -28.77
N ASP A 102 12.41 7.20 -27.68
CA ASP A 102 11.76 5.90 -27.91
C ASP A 102 10.27 5.84 -27.55
N PHE A 103 9.74 6.78 -26.77
CA PHE A 103 8.31 6.82 -26.46
C PHE A 103 7.47 7.56 -27.51
N PHE A 104 8.09 8.45 -28.25
CA PHE A 104 7.57 8.95 -29.55
C PHE A 104 7.27 7.81 -30.53
N TYR A 105 7.83 6.63 -30.27
CA TYR A 105 7.63 5.44 -31.09
C TYR A 105 6.22 4.85 -31.01
N TYR A 106 5.46 4.94 -29.94
CA TYR A 106 4.10 4.42 -29.97
C TYR A 106 3.18 5.24 -30.88
N ASN A 107 3.26 6.56 -30.81
CA ASN A 107 2.55 7.43 -31.77
C ASN A 107 3.27 7.48 -33.14
N ARG A 108 4.59 7.29 -33.17
CA ARG A 108 5.36 7.21 -34.38
C ARG A 108 5.30 5.83 -35.05
N LEU A 109 5.14 4.74 -34.27
CA LEU A 109 4.78 3.43 -34.80
C LEU A 109 3.40 3.44 -35.46
N LYS A 110 2.47 4.22 -34.91
CA LYS A 110 1.18 4.47 -35.53
C LYS A 110 1.30 5.35 -36.80
N ASN A 111 2.33 6.20 -36.88
CA ASN A 111 2.53 7.15 -37.96
C ASN A 111 3.70 6.84 -38.90
N ILE A 112 4.64 5.92 -38.58
CA ILE A 112 5.85 5.64 -39.39
C ILE A 112 5.78 4.27 -40.06
N ASP A 113 5.18 3.26 -39.45
CA ASP A 113 4.91 2.00 -40.11
C ASP A 113 3.45 2.00 -40.58
N GLY A 114 3.20 2.23 -41.83
CA GLY A 114 1.87 2.02 -42.44
C GLY A 114 1.35 0.57 -42.31
N ASN A 115 2.03 -0.24 -41.50
CA ASN A 115 1.72 -1.60 -41.07
C ASN A 115 1.27 -1.74 -39.62
N ALA A 116 1.25 -0.68 -38.79
CA ALA A 116 0.82 -0.78 -37.38
C ALA A 116 -0.65 -1.21 -37.27
N ASP A 117 -1.49 -0.84 -38.23
CA ASP A 117 -2.89 -1.29 -38.29
C ASP A 117 -3.04 -2.78 -38.64
N LYS A 118 -1.97 -3.47 -39.03
CA LYS A 118 -1.95 -4.90 -39.36
C LYS A 118 -1.34 -5.75 -38.24
N MET A 119 -0.80 -5.15 -37.19
CA MET A 119 -0.19 -5.89 -36.07
C MET A 119 -1.25 -6.31 -35.04
N SER A 120 -1.15 -7.53 -34.56
CA SER A 120 -1.98 -8.01 -33.44
C SER A 120 -1.64 -7.27 -32.14
N GLU A 121 -2.59 -7.17 -31.22
CA GLU A 121 -2.37 -6.56 -29.90
C GLU A 121 -1.20 -7.19 -29.13
N SER A 122 -0.93 -8.47 -29.36
CA SER A 122 0.20 -9.22 -28.76
C SER A 122 1.56 -8.80 -29.34
N GLU A 123 1.63 -8.55 -30.64
CA GLU A 123 2.85 -8.10 -31.31
C GLU A 123 3.19 -6.65 -30.93
N ILE A 124 2.19 -5.79 -30.84
CA ILE A 124 2.35 -4.42 -30.35
C ILE A 124 2.88 -4.43 -28.91
N LYS A 125 2.28 -5.23 -28.01
CA LYS A 125 2.77 -5.40 -26.63
C LYS A 125 4.21 -5.87 -26.56
N LYS A 126 4.58 -6.86 -27.38
CA LYS A 126 5.95 -7.41 -27.40
C LYS A 126 6.97 -6.37 -27.88
N LYS A 127 6.62 -5.58 -28.89
CA LYS A 127 7.48 -4.52 -29.44
C LYS A 127 7.68 -3.38 -28.42
N ILE A 128 6.61 -2.92 -27.77
CA ILE A 128 6.67 -1.94 -26.69
C ILE A 128 7.53 -2.47 -25.53
N GLN A 129 7.33 -3.73 -25.13
CA GLN A 129 8.11 -4.35 -24.05
C GLN A 129 9.62 -4.38 -24.39
N GLY A 130 9.99 -4.72 -25.63
CA GLY A 130 11.38 -4.72 -26.08
C GLY A 130 12.02 -3.32 -26.03
N GLN A 131 11.27 -2.30 -26.36
CA GLN A 131 11.74 -0.91 -26.30
C GLN A 131 11.96 -0.44 -24.87
N ILE A 132 11.02 -0.74 -23.96
CA ILE A 132 11.14 -0.42 -22.54
C ILE A 132 12.33 -1.16 -21.92
N ASP A 133 12.54 -2.43 -22.28
CA ASP A 133 13.69 -3.21 -21.82
C ASP A 133 15.02 -2.60 -22.27
N THR A 134 15.08 -2.09 -23.51
CA THR A 134 16.25 -1.38 -24.05
C THR A 134 16.48 -0.06 -23.31
N MET A 135 15.43 0.69 -23.09
CA MET A 135 15.47 1.97 -22.39
C MET A 135 15.95 1.83 -20.94
N ILE A 136 15.36 0.91 -20.17
CA ILE A 136 15.79 0.62 -18.79
C ILE A 136 17.26 0.18 -18.75
N THR A 137 17.74 -0.49 -19.80
CA THR A 137 19.15 -0.90 -19.92
C THR A 137 20.07 0.30 -20.11
N ASN A 138 19.62 1.32 -20.83
CA ASN A 138 20.41 2.52 -21.17
C ASN A 138 20.47 3.57 -20.03
N ILE A 139 19.62 3.48 -19.01
CA ILE A 139 19.59 4.42 -17.87
C ILE A 139 20.81 4.27 -16.94
N GLY A 140 21.62 3.22 -17.09
CA GLY A 140 22.81 3.02 -16.27
C GLY A 140 22.56 2.44 -14.86
N LEU A 141 21.33 2.04 -14.54
CA LEU A 141 21.05 1.38 -13.28
C LEU A 141 21.73 0.00 -13.17
N PRO A 142 22.16 -0.43 -11.97
CA PRO A 142 22.64 -1.77 -11.71
C PRO A 142 21.64 -2.86 -12.17
N ALA A 143 22.13 -4.01 -12.61
CA ALA A 143 21.29 -5.08 -13.15
C ALA A 143 20.14 -5.48 -12.21
N GLN A 144 20.40 -5.58 -10.92
CA GLN A 144 19.41 -5.94 -9.90
C GLN A 144 18.27 -4.92 -9.82
N GLN A 145 18.60 -3.62 -9.88
CA GLN A 145 17.61 -2.55 -9.87
C GLN A 145 16.79 -2.55 -11.16
N ARG A 146 17.42 -2.76 -12.31
CA ARG A 146 16.72 -2.87 -13.60
C ARG A 146 15.70 -4.00 -13.61
N GLU A 147 16.00 -5.14 -12.97
CA GLU A 147 15.05 -6.23 -12.84
C GLU A 147 13.82 -5.86 -12.01
N ILE A 148 14.00 -5.07 -10.94
CA ILE A 148 12.88 -4.57 -10.13
C ILE A 148 12.03 -3.60 -10.96
N VAL A 149 12.66 -2.64 -11.65
CA VAL A 149 11.95 -1.71 -12.54
C VAL A 149 11.12 -2.45 -13.58
N LYS A 150 11.70 -3.45 -14.25
CA LYS A 150 11.00 -4.28 -15.24
C LYS A 150 9.84 -5.07 -14.63
N MET A 151 10.05 -5.65 -13.45
CA MET A 151 9.02 -6.40 -12.75
C MET A 151 7.81 -5.52 -12.40
N LEU A 152 8.04 -4.35 -11.82
CA LEU A 152 6.97 -3.40 -11.47
C LEU A 152 6.24 -2.89 -12.72
N TYR A 153 6.97 -2.57 -13.78
CA TYR A 153 6.36 -2.18 -15.04
C TYR A 153 5.46 -3.28 -15.61
N ARG A 154 5.93 -4.54 -15.62
CA ARG A 154 5.15 -5.67 -16.17
C ARG A 154 3.94 -6.02 -15.31
N ALA A 155 4.05 -5.87 -13.99
CA ALA A 155 3.00 -6.22 -13.06
C ALA A 155 1.93 -5.13 -12.91
N GLU A 156 2.32 -3.85 -12.91
CA GLU A 156 1.45 -2.73 -12.59
C GLU A 156 1.39 -1.65 -13.68
N GLY A 157 2.29 -1.67 -14.66
CA GLY A 157 2.42 -0.61 -15.65
C GLY A 157 3.05 0.68 -15.12
N THR A 158 3.70 0.63 -13.95
CA THR A 158 4.36 1.80 -13.35
C THR A 158 5.73 2.05 -13.99
N PHE A 159 6.11 3.31 -14.11
CA PHE A 159 7.33 3.73 -14.82
C PHE A 159 8.38 4.22 -13.84
N LEU A 160 9.65 4.09 -14.24
CA LEU A 160 10.74 4.79 -13.59
C LEU A 160 10.62 6.30 -13.93
N THR A 161 10.71 7.14 -12.91
CA THR A 161 10.59 8.59 -13.02
C THR A 161 11.84 9.27 -12.47
N ASN A 162 12.21 10.42 -13.03
CA ASN A 162 13.18 11.34 -12.46
C ASN A 162 12.43 12.45 -11.72
N ASN A 163 12.87 12.81 -10.55
CA ASN A 163 12.12 13.72 -9.69
C ASN A 163 13.01 14.90 -9.28
N ASP A 164 12.36 16.07 -9.08
CA ASP A 164 13.08 17.34 -8.86
C ASP A 164 13.61 17.45 -7.45
N SER A 165 12.79 17.05 -6.47
CA SER A 165 13.16 17.14 -5.06
C SER A 165 12.40 16.16 -4.18
N TYR A 166 12.99 15.87 -3.02
CA TYR A 166 12.33 15.15 -1.94
C TYR A 166 12.63 15.78 -0.59
N LYS A 167 11.75 15.51 0.39
CA LYS A 167 12.01 15.80 1.80
C LYS A 167 11.40 14.71 2.67
N LEU A 168 12.24 14.05 3.46
CA LEU A 168 11.81 13.02 4.40
C LEU A 168 11.43 13.64 5.75
N PHE A 169 10.38 13.10 6.36
CA PHE A 169 9.92 13.47 7.69
C PHE A 169 9.83 12.22 8.56
N TYR A 170 10.33 12.30 9.76
CA TYR A 170 10.39 11.19 10.69
C TYR A 170 9.49 11.39 11.92
N GLY A 171 8.90 12.57 12.05
CA GLY A 171 7.92 12.96 13.06
C GLY A 171 6.67 13.57 12.43
N GLY A 172 5.52 13.41 13.10
CA GLY A 172 4.25 13.89 12.58
C GLY A 172 4.14 15.40 12.53
N LYS A 173 4.77 16.12 13.47
CA LYS A 173 4.68 17.58 13.52
C LYS A 173 5.23 18.22 12.23
N GLU A 174 6.48 17.90 11.88
CA GLU A 174 7.13 18.44 10.68
C GLU A 174 6.42 18.02 9.40
N ALA A 175 5.94 16.77 9.33
CA ALA A 175 5.22 16.25 8.18
C ALA A 175 3.90 17.02 7.96
N PHE A 176 3.09 17.20 9.00
CA PHE A 176 1.80 17.88 8.88
C PHE A 176 1.92 19.40 8.78
N ASP A 177 2.95 20.00 9.37
CA ASP A 177 3.23 21.42 9.15
C ASP A 177 3.60 21.67 7.67
N SER A 178 4.38 20.78 7.03
CA SER A 178 4.67 20.85 5.60
C SER A 178 3.43 20.61 4.72
N ILE A 179 2.56 19.67 5.07
CA ILE A 179 1.29 19.45 4.36
C ILE A 179 0.40 20.69 4.46
N LEU A 180 0.29 21.30 5.63
CA LEU A 180 -0.50 22.52 5.85
C LEU A 180 0.06 23.73 5.09
N GLU A 181 1.38 23.84 5.00
CA GLU A 181 2.05 24.85 4.19
C GLU A 181 1.71 24.69 2.70
N ASP A 182 1.86 23.48 2.15
CA ASP A 182 1.53 23.21 0.75
C ASP A 182 0.02 23.39 0.47
N ILE A 183 -0.88 22.99 1.40
CA ILE A 183 -2.31 23.30 1.31
C ILE A 183 -2.53 24.80 1.26
N GLY A 184 -1.86 25.58 2.12
CA GLY A 184 -1.96 27.04 2.16
C GLY A 184 -1.54 27.71 0.84
N ASN A 185 -0.57 27.14 0.14
CA ASN A 185 -0.03 27.64 -1.12
C ASN A 185 -0.79 27.12 -2.36
N ALA A 186 -1.68 26.14 -2.21
CA ALA A 186 -2.42 25.55 -3.31
C ALA A 186 -3.24 26.57 -4.11
N LYS A 187 -3.25 26.45 -5.44
CA LYS A 187 -3.94 27.36 -6.36
C LYS A 187 -5.05 26.69 -7.15
N ASN A 188 -4.90 25.40 -7.47
CA ASN A 188 -5.78 24.70 -8.41
C ASN A 188 -6.52 23.51 -7.78
N THR A 189 -5.78 22.53 -7.23
CA THR A 189 -6.37 21.26 -6.79
C THR A 189 -5.73 20.75 -5.52
N ILE A 190 -6.54 20.12 -4.67
CA ILE A 190 -6.08 19.35 -3.50
C ILE A 190 -6.83 18.03 -3.48
N TYR A 191 -6.12 16.90 -3.63
CA TYR A 191 -6.68 15.57 -3.54
C TYR A 191 -6.05 14.82 -2.39
N MET A 192 -6.86 14.34 -1.44
CA MET A 192 -6.36 13.65 -0.26
C MET A 192 -7.07 12.32 -0.07
N GLU A 193 -6.30 11.27 0.17
CA GLU A 193 -6.75 9.91 0.41
C GLU A 193 -6.10 9.37 1.67
N TYR A 194 -6.93 9.02 2.68
CA TYR A 194 -6.44 8.57 3.97
C TYR A 194 -7.30 7.46 4.57
N PHE A 195 -6.61 6.47 5.19
CA PHE A 195 -7.27 5.39 5.92
C PHE A 195 -7.95 5.90 7.20
N ILE A 196 -7.22 6.63 8.07
CA ILE A 196 -7.76 7.24 9.28
C ILE A 196 -7.79 8.76 9.10
N TRP A 197 -8.94 9.34 9.49
CA TRP A 197 -9.08 10.79 9.61
C TRP A 197 -9.85 11.08 10.90
N ARG A 198 -9.24 11.87 11.81
CA ARG A 198 -9.83 12.26 13.08
C ARG A 198 -10.38 13.68 13.02
N SER A 199 -11.32 13.98 13.94
CA SER A 199 -11.80 15.34 14.19
C SER A 199 -11.19 15.90 15.48
N ASP A 200 -9.90 15.66 15.67
CA ASP A 200 -9.07 16.19 16.75
C ASP A 200 -8.40 17.50 16.33
N GLU A 201 -7.45 17.99 17.12
CA GLU A 201 -6.77 19.26 16.86
C GLU A 201 -6.15 19.32 15.46
N LEU A 202 -5.39 18.30 15.05
CA LEU A 202 -4.81 18.23 13.72
C LEU A 202 -5.89 18.18 12.63
N GLY A 203 -6.90 17.32 12.80
CA GLY A 203 -7.99 17.20 11.84
C GLY A 203 -8.77 18.50 11.67
N GLU A 204 -8.99 19.27 12.75
CA GLU A 204 -9.61 20.59 12.69
C GLU A 204 -8.72 21.62 11.96
N ARG A 205 -7.40 21.62 12.22
CA ARG A 205 -6.44 22.49 11.52
C ARG A 205 -6.48 22.24 10.02
N ILE A 206 -6.41 20.96 9.58
CA ILE A 206 -6.47 20.59 8.17
C ILE A 206 -7.83 20.96 7.57
N LYS A 207 -8.95 20.64 8.25
CA LYS A 207 -10.30 20.99 7.78
C LYS A 207 -10.41 22.49 7.51
N ASN A 208 -9.95 23.32 8.46
CA ASN A 208 -10.06 24.77 8.34
C ASN A 208 -9.20 25.32 7.18
N ALA A 209 -8.00 24.76 6.96
CA ALA A 209 -7.15 25.09 5.82
C ALA A 209 -7.83 24.72 4.49
N LEU A 210 -8.40 23.51 4.39
CA LEU A 210 -9.14 23.05 3.20
C LEU A 210 -10.37 23.92 2.92
N ILE A 211 -11.16 24.26 3.95
CA ILE A 211 -12.34 25.14 3.79
C ILE A 211 -11.92 26.52 3.29
N LYS A 212 -10.83 27.07 3.81
CA LYS A 212 -10.28 28.33 3.34
C LYS A 212 -9.94 28.25 1.85
N LYS A 213 -9.20 27.24 1.44
CA LYS A 213 -8.79 27.04 0.03
C LYS A 213 -9.98 26.77 -0.91
N ALA A 214 -10.99 26.03 -0.46
CA ALA A 214 -12.21 25.82 -1.23
C ALA A 214 -12.96 27.15 -1.50
N LYS A 215 -12.99 28.07 -0.51
CA LYS A 215 -13.56 29.43 -0.68
C LYS A 215 -12.73 30.30 -1.63
N GLU A 216 -11.44 30.02 -1.78
CA GLU A 216 -10.54 30.67 -2.74
C GLU A 216 -10.66 30.07 -4.16
N GLY A 217 -11.54 29.06 -4.36
CA GLY A 217 -11.79 28.45 -5.67
C GLY A 217 -10.97 27.18 -5.96
N VAL A 218 -10.14 26.72 -5.01
CA VAL A 218 -9.38 25.48 -5.16
C VAL A 218 -10.32 24.27 -5.17
N LYS A 219 -10.17 23.38 -6.14
CA LYS A 219 -10.96 22.14 -6.23
C LYS A 219 -10.42 21.10 -5.27
N ILE A 220 -11.26 20.61 -4.36
CA ILE A 220 -10.83 19.70 -3.30
C ILE A 220 -11.64 18.41 -3.34
N LYS A 221 -10.93 17.28 -3.40
CA LYS A 221 -11.50 15.92 -3.36
C LYS A 221 -10.89 15.15 -2.19
N LEU A 222 -11.75 14.62 -1.30
CA LEU A 222 -11.33 13.83 -0.13
C LEU A 222 -11.88 12.42 -0.24
N LEU A 223 -10.99 11.43 -0.22
CA LEU A 223 -11.32 10.02 -0.23
C LEU A 223 -10.99 9.39 1.11
N PHE A 224 -11.98 8.89 1.80
CA PHE A 224 -11.88 8.29 3.12
C PHE A 224 -12.12 6.79 3.06
N ASP A 225 -11.41 6.01 3.87
CA ASP A 225 -11.79 4.61 4.10
C ASP A 225 -13.08 4.55 4.94
N GLY A 226 -13.99 3.68 4.54
CA GLY A 226 -15.32 3.60 5.16
C GLY A 226 -15.30 3.19 6.64
N VAL A 227 -14.31 2.41 7.07
CA VAL A 227 -14.15 1.96 8.47
C VAL A 227 -13.19 2.85 9.24
N GLY A 228 -12.05 3.22 8.66
CA GLY A 228 -11.06 4.05 9.34
C GLY A 228 -11.60 5.42 9.76
N THR A 229 -12.61 5.93 9.03
CA THR A 229 -13.23 7.24 9.29
C THR A 229 -14.67 7.18 9.83
N TRP A 230 -15.14 5.99 10.26
CA TRP A 230 -16.53 5.82 10.72
C TRP A 230 -16.92 6.74 11.90
N LYS A 231 -15.94 7.07 12.76
CA LYS A 231 -16.13 7.97 13.92
C LYS A 231 -16.14 9.45 13.56
N LEU A 232 -15.90 9.82 12.30
CA LEU A 232 -15.88 11.23 11.89
C LEU A 232 -17.28 11.85 12.05
N PRO A 233 -17.44 12.96 12.82
CA PRO A 233 -18.74 13.54 13.14
C PRO A 233 -19.53 13.98 11.90
N LYS A 234 -20.86 13.86 11.96
CA LYS A 234 -21.72 14.36 10.87
C LYS A 234 -21.54 15.87 10.64
N LYS A 235 -21.35 16.64 11.71
CA LYS A 235 -21.09 18.09 11.64
C LYS A 235 -19.83 18.38 10.83
N TYR A 236 -18.71 17.72 11.14
CA TYR A 236 -17.44 17.85 10.43
C TYR A 236 -17.58 17.63 8.92
N LYS A 237 -18.26 16.53 8.54
CA LYS A 237 -18.52 16.18 7.13
C LYS A 237 -19.43 17.21 6.44
N ARG A 238 -20.39 17.77 7.15
CA ARG A 238 -21.31 18.80 6.62
C ARG A 238 -20.57 20.13 6.38
N GLU A 239 -19.68 20.54 7.28
CA GLU A 239 -18.87 21.75 7.13
C GLU A 239 -18.01 21.69 5.87
N LEU A 240 -17.33 20.56 5.63
CA LEU A 240 -16.54 20.35 4.42
C LEU A 240 -17.42 20.44 3.16
N ARG A 241 -18.59 19.75 3.14
CA ARG A 241 -19.48 19.76 1.97
C ARG A 241 -20.09 21.14 1.70
N ASN A 242 -20.44 21.87 2.75
CA ASN A 242 -20.98 23.24 2.63
C ASN A 242 -19.94 24.22 2.03
N ALA A 243 -18.66 23.92 2.16
CA ALA A 243 -17.58 24.66 1.51
C ALA A 243 -17.31 24.23 0.05
N GLY A 244 -18.11 23.31 -0.51
CA GLY A 244 -17.93 22.81 -1.87
C GLY A 244 -16.94 21.66 -2.02
N ILE A 245 -16.42 21.10 -0.91
CA ILE A 245 -15.46 20.00 -0.93
C ILE A 245 -16.16 18.68 -1.25
N GLU A 246 -15.70 17.97 -2.27
CA GLU A 246 -16.19 16.65 -2.62
C GLU A 246 -15.63 15.59 -1.69
N ILE A 247 -16.51 14.76 -1.12
CA ILE A 247 -16.14 13.66 -0.21
C ILE A 247 -16.69 12.35 -0.73
N ARG A 248 -15.86 11.31 -0.80
CA ARG A 248 -16.23 9.93 -1.10
C ARG A 248 -15.68 8.97 -0.05
N TRP A 249 -16.30 7.81 0.05
CA TRP A 249 -15.86 6.70 0.91
C TRP A 249 -15.48 5.51 0.06
N PHE A 250 -14.24 5.09 0.20
CA PHE A 250 -13.76 3.86 -0.39
C PHE A 250 -14.37 2.68 0.37
N LEU A 251 -15.07 1.79 -0.35
CA LEU A 251 -15.76 0.63 0.22
C LEU A 251 -16.69 1.04 1.38
N ASP A 252 -17.67 1.92 1.11
CA ASP A 252 -18.65 2.34 2.13
C ASP A 252 -19.34 1.10 2.74
N VAL A 253 -19.13 0.91 4.04
CA VAL A 253 -19.61 -0.25 4.81
C VAL A 253 -21.13 -0.36 4.80
N LYS A 254 -21.86 0.74 4.65
CA LYS A 254 -23.32 0.76 4.58
C LYS A 254 -23.89 -0.10 3.46
N PHE A 255 -23.15 -0.25 2.38
CA PHE A 255 -23.58 -1.00 1.20
C PHE A 255 -22.87 -2.36 1.03
N PHE A 256 -21.79 -2.64 1.78
CA PHE A 256 -20.92 -3.77 1.51
C PHE A 256 -20.34 -4.41 2.78
N ILE A 257 -21.19 -4.93 3.66
CA ILE A 257 -20.78 -5.61 4.90
C ILE A 257 -19.75 -6.73 4.61
N SER A 258 -19.93 -7.47 3.51
CA SER A 258 -19.00 -8.52 3.08
C SER A 258 -17.60 -8.02 2.67
N LYS A 259 -17.45 -6.70 2.45
CA LYS A 259 -16.16 -6.06 2.12
C LYS A 259 -15.49 -5.41 3.32
N MET A 260 -16.02 -5.62 4.54
CA MET A 260 -15.45 -5.04 5.77
C MET A 260 -13.99 -5.43 6.02
N ASN A 261 -13.51 -6.53 5.43
CA ASN A 261 -12.13 -6.96 5.59
C ASN A 261 -11.14 -6.15 4.75
N TYR A 262 -11.57 -5.66 3.60
CA TYR A 262 -10.71 -4.90 2.68
C TYR A 262 -10.64 -3.44 3.11
N ARG A 263 -9.44 -2.87 3.16
CA ARG A 263 -9.19 -1.49 3.61
C ARG A 263 -8.38 -0.73 2.59
N ASN A 264 -8.75 0.51 2.39
CA ASN A 264 -7.87 1.44 1.72
C ASN A 264 -6.87 2.00 2.74
N HIS A 265 -5.67 1.42 2.73
CA HIS A 265 -4.63 1.79 3.69
C HIS A 265 -3.64 2.81 3.12
N ARG A 266 -3.91 3.35 1.92
CA ARG A 266 -3.10 4.40 1.28
C ARG A 266 -3.22 5.72 2.03
N LYS A 267 -2.16 6.53 1.96
CA LYS A 267 -2.10 7.87 2.52
C LYS A 267 -1.41 8.75 1.48
N ILE A 268 -2.20 9.54 0.79
CA ILE A 268 -1.77 10.36 -0.33
C ILE A 268 -2.37 11.75 -0.18
N ALA A 269 -1.54 12.80 -0.28
CA ALA A 269 -1.99 14.16 -0.45
C ALA A 269 -1.31 14.75 -1.68
N LEU A 270 -2.10 15.03 -2.70
CA LEU A 270 -1.67 15.65 -3.96
C LEU A 270 -2.10 17.10 -3.98
N ILE A 271 -1.18 18.01 -4.22
CA ILE A 271 -1.42 19.44 -4.26
C ILE A 271 -0.99 19.99 -5.61
N ASP A 272 -1.92 20.63 -6.30
CA ASP A 272 -1.77 21.27 -7.63
C ASP A 272 -1.19 20.36 -8.71
N ASN A 273 -1.27 19.04 -8.55
CA ASN A 273 -0.60 18.04 -9.38
C ASN A 273 0.93 18.29 -9.53
N LYS A 274 1.53 18.98 -8.57
CA LYS A 274 2.96 19.34 -8.54
C LYS A 274 3.67 18.78 -7.31
N ILE A 275 2.93 18.45 -6.25
CA ILE A 275 3.47 17.97 -4.98
C ILE A 275 2.68 16.74 -4.54
N VAL A 276 3.39 15.73 -4.04
CA VAL A 276 2.78 14.61 -3.32
C VAL A 276 3.40 14.46 -1.95
N HIS A 277 2.54 14.29 -0.93
CA HIS A 277 2.92 13.78 0.38
C HIS A 277 2.38 12.37 0.54
N THR A 278 3.23 11.43 0.95
CA THR A 278 2.86 10.04 1.18
C THR A 278 3.72 9.40 2.27
N GLY A 279 3.30 8.25 2.80
CA GLY A 279 4.03 7.53 3.84
C GLY A 279 3.11 6.77 4.79
N GLY A 280 3.56 6.54 6.03
CA GLY A 280 2.81 5.75 7.01
C GLY A 280 1.76 6.53 7.81
N MET A 281 1.84 7.88 7.86
CA MET A 281 1.06 8.72 8.76
C MET A 281 -0.38 8.93 8.30
N ASN A 282 -1.35 8.77 9.20
CA ASN A 282 -2.74 9.17 8.98
C ASN A 282 -3.04 10.54 9.59
N VAL A 283 -4.20 11.11 9.30
CA VAL A 283 -4.64 12.38 9.87
C VAL A 283 -5.22 12.16 11.27
N GLY A 284 -4.47 12.55 12.27
CA GLY A 284 -4.82 12.47 13.69
C GLY A 284 -3.72 13.00 14.59
N GLN A 285 -4.12 13.62 15.70
CA GLN A 285 -3.20 14.21 16.67
C GLN A 285 -2.22 13.18 17.26
N GLU A 286 -2.65 11.92 17.35
CA GLU A 286 -1.83 10.80 17.81
C GLU A 286 -0.53 10.60 16.99
N TYR A 287 -0.54 10.98 15.71
CA TYR A 287 0.66 10.90 14.84
C TYR A 287 1.69 12.00 15.12
N ILE A 288 1.29 13.06 15.85
CA ILE A 288 2.17 14.16 16.27
C ILE A 288 2.78 13.89 17.64
N ASP A 289 1.96 13.50 18.62
CA ASP A 289 2.34 13.46 20.03
C ASP A 289 2.25 12.07 20.69
N GLY A 290 1.91 11.01 19.93
CA GLY A 290 1.70 9.66 20.47
C GLY A 290 0.31 9.46 21.10
N GLY A 291 -0.48 10.52 21.25
CA GLY A 291 -1.80 10.50 21.86
C GLY A 291 -1.75 10.09 23.35
N LYS A 292 -2.84 9.53 23.83
CA LYS A 292 -2.96 9.09 25.25
C LYS A 292 -2.20 7.81 25.58
N ARG A 293 -1.66 7.12 24.59
CA ARG A 293 -1.18 5.74 24.77
C ARG A 293 0.33 5.58 24.66
N PHE A 294 0.97 6.42 23.85
CA PHE A 294 2.37 6.31 23.53
C PHE A 294 3.08 7.63 23.86
N GLU A 295 4.34 7.54 24.25
CA GLU A 295 5.17 8.73 24.51
C GLU A 295 5.46 9.50 23.20
N SER A 296 5.60 8.77 22.09
CA SER A 296 5.82 9.33 20.78
C SER A 296 5.29 8.39 19.69
N TRP A 297 5.10 8.94 18.48
CA TRP A 297 4.74 8.20 17.29
C TRP A 297 5.83 8.35 16.24
N ARG A 298 6.59 7.29 16.01
CA ARG A 298 7.68 7.25 15.05
C ARG A 298 7.20 6.66 13.73
N ASP A 299 7.09 7.49 12.71
CA ASP A 299 6.67 7.07 11.36
C ASP A 299 7.53 7.76 10.31
N THR A 300 7.41 7.39 9.04
CA THR A 300 8.11 8.01 7.93
C THR A 300 7.12 8.53 6.90
N ASN A 301 7.30 9.80 6.52
CA ASN A 301 6.56 10.46 5.45
C ASN A 301 7.54 11.13 4.49
N ILE A 302 7.12 11.35 3.24
CA ILE A 302 7.94 12.01 2.23
C ILE A 302 7.09 13.02 1.46
N ARG A 303 7.66 14.17 1.16
CA ARG A 303 7.20 15.15 0.19
C ARG A 303 8.05 15.00 -1.07
N ILE A 304 7.43 14.92 -2.24
CA ILE A 304 8.13 14.76 -3.51
C ILE A 304 7.55 15.75 -4.53
N THR A 305 8.42 16.30 -5.38
CA THR A 305 8.05 17.03 -6.59
C THR A 305 8.68 16.35 -7.80
N GLY A 306 8.05 16.41 -8.96
CA GLY A 306 8.53 15.80 -10.20
C GLY A 306 7.56 14.78 -10.78
N GLU A 307 8.05 13.93 -11.65
CA GLU A 307 7.25 13.07 -12.52
C GLU A 307 6.45 11.98 -11.80
N ILE A 308 6.89 11.53 -10.62
CA ILE A 308 6.21 10.49 -9.84
C ILE A 308 4.77 10.87 -9.48
N ILE A 309 4.46 12.17 -9.47
CA ILE A 309 3.14 12.70 -9.15
C ILE A 309 2.06 12.15 -10.06
N GLY A 310 2.38 11.98 -11.36
CA GLY A 310 1.45 11.37 -12.32
C GLY A 310 1.02 9.95 -11.91
N GLN A 311 1.92 9.14 -11.33
CA GLN A 311 1.60 7.80 -10.87
C GLN A 311 0.69 7.83 -9.62
N TYR A 312 0.96 8.73 -8.67
CA TYR A 312 0.10 8.92 -7.50
C TYR A 312 -1.28 9.48 -7.88
N LEU A 313 -1.34 10.39 -8.85
CA LEU A 313 -2.60 10.90 -9.39
C LEU A 313 -3.42 9.79 -10.04
N ALA A 314 -2.78 8.90 -10.80
CA ALA A 314 -3.44 7.75 -11.41
C ALA A 314 -4.08 6.82 -10.35
N ILE A 315 -3.37 6.55 -9.25
CA ILE A 315 -3.88 5.77 -8.13
C ILE A 315 -5.08 6.47 -7.49
N PHE A 316 -4.93 7.74 -7.12
CA PHE A 316 -6.03 8.51 -6.50
C PHE A 316 -7.27 8.55 -7.39
N VAL A 317 -7.13 8.85 -8.69
CA VAL A 317 -8.25 8.94 -9.63
C VAL A 317 -8.92 7.59 -9.80
N THR A 318 -8.17 6.49 -9.87
CA THR A 318 -8.72 5.14 -9.92
C THR A 318 -9.56 4.85 -8.68
N ASP A 319 -9.04 5.11 -7.48
CA ASP A 319 -9.76 4.90 -6.22
C ASP A 319 -10.96 5.83 -6.07
N TRP A 320 -10.87 7.06 -6.56
CA TRP A 320 -11.97 8.03 -6.61
C TRP A 320 -13.12 7.55 -7.48
N LEU A 321 -12.84 7.08 -8.71
CA LEU A 321 -13.83 6.54 -9.63
C LEU A 321 -14.48 5.26 -9.09
N ASN A 322 -13.67 4.38 -8.47
CA ASN A 322 -14.14 3.16 -7.81
C ASN A 322 -15.09 3.45 -6.65
N SER A 323 -14.97 4.64 -6.06
CA SER A 323 -15.84 5.14 -5.00
C SER A 323 -17.07 5.90 -5.51
N GLY A 324 -17.34 5.84 -6.83
CA GLY A 324 -18.47 6.52 -7.47
C GLY A 324 -18.26 8.03 -7.65
N GLY A 325 -17.01 8.49 -7.58
CA GLY A 325 -16.64 9.85 -7.92
C GLY A 325 -16.67 10.09 -9.44
N LYS A 326 -16.68 11.35 -9.85
CA LYS A 326 -16.49 11.75 -11.25
C LYS A 326 -15.17 12.49 -11.38
N TYR A 327 -14.48 12.27 -12.48
CA TYR A 327 -13.22 12.95 -12.80
C TYR A 327 -13.21 13.33 -14.29
N SER A 328 -12.90 14.58 -14.59
CA SER A 328 -12.81 15.09 -15.95
C SER A 328 -11.47 15.74 -16.18
N PHE A 329 -10.65 15.18 -17.07
CA PHE A 329 -9.31 15.68 -17.38
C PHE A 329 -9.30 17.13 -17.85
N GLY A 330 -10.33 17.58 -18.61
CA GLY A 330 -10.42 18.96 -19.10
C GLY A 330 -10.84 19.97 -18.04
N GLU A 331 -11.51 19.54 -16.97
CA GLU A 331 -12.04 20.42 -15.93
C GLU A 331 -11.21 20.37 -14.63
N ASP A 332 -10.70 19.19 -14.28
CA ASP A 332 -9.93 18.96 -13.05
C ASP A 332 -8.43 19.27 -13.23
N VAL A 333 -7.96 19.47 -14.45
CA VAL A 333 -6.56 19.81 -14.81
C VAL A 333 -6.47 21.19 -15.49
N LYS A 334 -7.50 22.04 -15.36
CA LYS A 334 -7.41 23.43 -15.86
C LYS A 334 -6.43 24.23 -15.01
N GLY A 335 -5.38 24.71 -15.66
CA GLY A 335 -4.39 25.61 -15.07
C GLY A 335 -3.10 25.56 -15.88
N GLU A 336 -2.19 26.44 -15.57
CA GLU A 336 -0.86 26.60 -16.19
C GLU A 336 -0.09 25.27 -16.36
N ALA A 337 -0.41 24.25 -15.54
CA ALA A 337 0.17 22.91 -15.65
C ALA A 337 -0.02 22.26 -17.05
N VAL A 338 -1.14 22.50 -17.74
CA VAL A 338 -1.32 22.00 -19.12
C VAL A 338 -0.53 22.85 -20.11
N HIS A 339 -0.42 24.16 -19.87
CA HIS A 339 0.34 25.07 -20.74
C HIS A 339 1.86 24.96 -20.51
N GLU A 340 2.32 24.86 -19.26
CA GLU A 340 3.74 24.59 -18.94
C GLU A 340 4.21 23.24 -19.49
N LEU A 341 3.30 22.26 -19.63
CA LEU A 341 3.57 20.95 -20.23
C LEU A 341 3.67 21.00 -21.76
N GLU A 342 3.05 22.01 -22.40
CA GLU A 342 3.13 22.24 -23.86
C GLU A 342 4.38 23.04 -24.26
N GLU A 343 4.97 23.83 -23.36
CA GLU A 343 6.10 24.73 -23.64
C GLU A 343 7.47 24.23 -23.12
N GLN A 344 7.56 23.04 -22.51
CA GLN A 344 8.83 22.55 -21.98
C GLN A 344 9.87 22.30 -23.07
N LYS A 345 11.02 22.96 -22.91
CA LYS A 345 12.19 22.85 -23.82
C LYS A 345 12.75 21.41 -23.81
N PRO A 346 13.36 20.96 -24.91
CA PRO A 346 14.02 19.65 -24.96
C PRO A 346 15.09 19.56 -23.89
N ILE A 347 15.07 18.45 -23.12
CA ILE A 347 16.08 18.16 -22.10
C ILE A 347 17.45 18.09 -22.77
N ASP A 348 18.38 18.87 -22.24
CA ASP A 348 19.79 18.78 -22.61
C ASP A 348 20.32 17.41 -22.18
N LYS A 349 21.10 16.74 -23.01
CA LYS A 349 21.64 15.38 -22.80
C LYS A 349 22.51 15.22 -21.55
N GLN A 350 22.65 16.25 -20.72
CA GLN A 350 23.47 16.31 -19.51
C GLN A 350 22.66 16.41 -18.21
N GLU A 351 21.33 16.28 -18.22
CA GLU A 351 20.58 16.31 -16.98
C GLU A 351 20.94 15.10 -16.08
N LYS A 352 21.40 15.43 -14.88
CA LYS A 352 21.77 14.48 -13.86
C LYS A 352 20.51 13.74 -13.36
N LEU A 353 20.46 12.44 -13.54
CA LEU A 353 19.41 11.59 -12.98
C LEU A 353 19.64 11.43 -11.47
N GLU A 354 19.02 12.29 -10.65
CA GLU A 354 19.32 12.35 -9.23
C GLU A 354 18.36 11.51 -8.38
N TYR A 355 17.06 11.65 -8.61
CA TYR A 355 16.04 11.02 -7.76
C TYR A 355 15.15 10.08 -8.55
N LEU A 356 15.77 8.97 -9.01
CA LEU A 356 15.03 7.93 -9.72
C LEU A 356 14.10 7.19 -8.77
N MET A 357 12.80 7.22 -9.08
CA MET A 357 11.75 6.62 -8.28
C MET A 357 10.72 5.88 -9.13
N GLN A 358 9.96 5.00 -8.49
CA GLN A 358 8.81 4.31 -9.07
C GLN A 358 7.77 4.08 -7.97
N VAL A 359 6.50 4.04 -8.32
CA VAL A 359 5.44 3.68 -7.38
C VAL A 359 5.11 2.20 -7.53
N SER A 360 4.91 1.52 -6.41
CA SER A 360 4.30 0.20 -6.39
C SER A 360 3.04 0.23 -5.54
N SER A 361 1.97 -0.34 -6.05
CA SER A 361 0.69 -0.42 -5.36
C SER A 361 0.12 -1.82 -5.43
N SER A 362 -0.65 -2.21 -4.42
CA SER A 362 -1.35 -3.48 -4.42
C SER A 362 -2.74 -3.34 -3.83
N GLY A 363 -3.61 -4.28 -4.17
CA GLY A 363 -4.95 -4.38 -3.65
C GLY A 363 -5.51 -5.77 -3.88
N PRO A 364 -6.64 -6.12 -3.25
CA PRO A 364 -7.27 -7.43 -3.42
C PRO A 364 -7.82 -7.67 -4.84
N ASP A 365 -7.96 -6.63 -5.64
CA ASP A 365 -8.43 -6.62 -7.03
C ASP A 365 -7.30 -6.60 -8.07
N THR A 366 -6.04 -6.47 -7.63
CA THR A 366 -4.88 -6.57 -8.52
C THR A 366 -4.59 -8.03 -8.91
N GLU A 367 -4.06 -8.25 -10.11
CA GLU A 367 -3.69 -9.58 -10.60
C GLU A 367 -2.53 -10.16 -9.80
N TRP A 368 -1.57 -9.31 -9.42
CA TRP A 368 -0.33 -9.67 -8.73
C TRP A 368 -0.25 -9.06 -7.34
N THR A 369 0.38 -9.76 -6.39
CA THR A 369 0.74 -9.22 -5.07
C THR A 369 2.05 -8.44 -5.17
N THR A 370 2.04 -7.32 -5.90
CA THR A 370 3.25 -6.66 -6.38
C THR A 370 4.14 -6.16 -5.25
N LEU A 371 3.57 -5.63 -4.17
CA LEU A 371 4.36 -5.21 -3.00
C LEU A 371 5.06 -6.38 -2.29
N LYS A 372 4.44 -7.56 -2.23
CA LYS A 372 5.11 -8.78 -1.76
C LYS A 372 6.27 -9.14 -2.69
N TYR A 373 6.04 -9.10 -4.01
CA TYR A 373 7.09 -9.40 -4.99
C TYR A 373 8.23 -8.40 -4.95
N LEU A 374 7.93 -7.12 -4.73
CA LEU A 374 8.93 -6.07 -4.53
C LEU A 374 9.82 -6.39 -3.33
N TYR A 375 9.23 -6.67 -2.16
CA TYR A 375 9.99 -7.00 -0.94
C TYR A 375 10.83 -8.26 -1.13
N SER A 376 10.24 -9.30 -1.71
CA SER A 376 10.90 -10.54 -2.08
C SER A 376 12.11 -10.30 -2.98
N LYS A 377 11.93 -9.52 -4.06
CA LYS A 377 12.99 -9.25 -5.02
C LYS A 377 14.09 -8.39 -4.42
N MET A 378 13.75 -7.38 -3.60
CA MET A 378 14.73 -6.57 -2.87
C MET A 378 15.62 -7.42 -1.95
N ILE A 379 15.01 -8.31 -1.16
CA ILE A 379 15.75 -9.22 -0.26
C ILE A 379 16.63 -10.18 -1.07
N ALA A 380 16.09 -10.78 -2.13
CA ALA A 380 16.82 -11.75 -2.97
C ALA A 380 18.01 -11.12 -3.72
N THR A 381 17.99 -9.81 -3.98
CA THR A 381 19.07 -9.11 -4.68
C THR A 381 20.11 -8.47 -3.76
N ALA A 382 19.89 -8.50 -2.44
CA ALA A 382 20.82 -7.97 -1.45
C ALA A 382 22.18 -8.68 -1.50
N LYS A 383 23.25 -7.91 -1.31
CA LYS A 383 24.63 -8.40 -1.28
C LYS A 383 25.28 -8.25 0.09
N ASN A 384 24.98 -7.16 0.81
CA ASN A 384 25.65 -6.81 2.05
C ASN A 384 24.69 -6.66 3.22
N GLU A 385 23.59 -5.90 3.04
CA GLU A 385 22.73 -5.51 4.15
C GLU A 385 21.26 -5.35 3.72
N VAL A 386 20.35 -5.79 4.60
CA VAL A 386 18.91 -5.50 4.53
C VAL A 386 18.45 -4.94 5.86
N LEU A 387 17.87 -3.74 5.85
CA LEU A 387 17.27 -3.10 7.01
C LEU A 387 15.76 -3.00 6.82
N ILE A 388 15.00 -3.52 7.77
CA ILE A 388 13.54 -3.57 7.71
C ILE A 388 12.96 -2.88 8.94
N GLN A 389 12.06 -1.90 8.72
CA GLN A 389 11.19 -1.34 9.77
C GLN A 389 9.74 -1.67 9.45
N SER A 390 9.02 -2.25 10.39
CA SER A 390 7.59 -2.47 10.27
C SER A 390 6.94 -2.59 11.65
N PRO A 391 5.79 -1.94 11.90
CA PRO A 391 5.06 -2.10 13.17
C PRO A 391 4.56 -3.53 13.36
N TYR A 392 4.15 -4.18 12.27
CA TYR A 392 3.67 -5.55 12.23
C TYR A 392 4.58 -6.38 11.36
N PHE A 393 5.04 -7.50 11.91
CA PHE A 393 5.90 -8.45 11.23
C PHE A 393 5.25 -9.84 11.27
N VAL A 394 4.42 -10.10 10.26
CA VAL A 394 3.68 -11.37 10.10
C VAL A 394 3.85 -11.85 8.66
N PRO A 395 5.09 -12.18 8.27
CA PRO A 395 5.40 -12.63 6.92
C PRO A 395 4.78 -13.99 6.62
N ASP A 396 4.62 -14.29 5.33
CA ASP A 396 4.35 -15.64 4.87
C ASP A 396 5.64 -16.49 4.82
N THR A 397 5.46 -17.76 4.53
CA THR A 397 6.56 -18.75 4.50
C THR A 397 7.61 -18.40 3.44
N ASP A 398 7.20 -17.81 2.31
CA ASP A 398 8.11 -17.47 1.22
C ASP A 398 9.10 -16.39 1.64
N LEU A 399 8.58 -15.31 2.26
CA LEU A 399 9.41 -14.19 2.74
C LEU A 399 10.30 -14.61 3.92
N VAL A 400 9.82 -15.46 4.83
CA VAL A 400 10.66 -16.04 5.90
C VAL A 400 11.81 -16.84 5.30
N SER A 401 11.53 -17.69 4.32
CA SER A 401 12.55 -18.51 3.64
C SER A 401 13.58 -17.65 2.93
N GLN A 402 13.15 -16.58 2.26
CA GLN A 402 14.06 -15.66 1.58
C GLN A 402 14.94 -14.86 2.54
N LEU A 403 14.41 -14.39 3.65
CA LEU A 403 15.20 -13.73 4.70
C LEU A 403 16.27 -14.68 5.23
N LYS A 404 15.91 -15.93 5.52
CA LYS A 404 16.87 -16.94 5.99
C LYS A 404 17.93 -17.26 4.93
N MET A 405 17.53 -17.46 3.67
CA MET A 405 18.50 -17.70 2.59
C MET A 405 19.48 -16.53 2.41
N ALA A 406 19.01 -15.30 2.44
CA ALA A 406 19.87 -14.13 2.34
C ALA A 406 20.85 -14.04 3.52
N ALA A 407 20.38 -14.26 4.75
CA ALA A 407 21.21 -14.24 5.95
C ALA A 407 22.28 -15.37 5.92
N LEU A 408 21.88 -16.59 5.60
CA LEU A 408 22.81 -17.74 5.45
C LEU A 408 23.80 -17.54 4.30
N SER A 409 23.50 -16.70 3.32
CA SER A 409 24.42 -16.31 2.25
C SER A 409 25.35 -15.16 2.63
N GLY A 410 25.34 -14.71 3.89
CA GLY A 410 26.23 -13.69 4.43
C GLY A 410 25.67 -12.26 4.41
N VAL A 411 24.41 -12.05 4.01
CA VAL A 411 23.76 -10.73 4.07
C VAL A 411 23.40 -10.38 5.52
N LYS A 412 23.81 -9.21 5.99
CA LYS A 412 23.47 -8.71 7.33
C LYS A 412 22.03 -8.21 7.34
N ILE A 413 21.15 -8.85 8.10
CA ILE A 413 19.73 -8.47 8.15
C ILE A 413 19.38 -7.96 9.55
N LYS A 414 18.80 -6.76 9.62
CA LYS A 414 18.27 -6.17 10.84
C LYS A 414 16.78 -5.87 10.66
N ILE A 415 15.97 -6.39 11.58
CA ILE A 415 14.52 -6.17 11.59
C ILE A 415 14.15 -5.37 12.84
N MET A 416 13.55 -4.21 12.64
CA MET A 416 13.08 -3.34 13.71
C MET A 416 11.56 -3.34 13.73
N ILE A 417 10.98 -3.74 14.85
CA ILE A 417 9.53 -3.75 15.08
C ILE A 417 9.18 -2.86 16.26
N THR A 418 7.88 -2.57 16.42
CA THR A 418 7.44 -1.84 17.62
C THR A 418 7.70 -2.66 18.90
N GLY A 419 8.21 -2.01 19.93
CA GLY A 419 8.38 -2.59 21.26
C GLY A 419 7.19 -2.33 22.19
N VAL A 420 6.33 -1.35 21.83
CA VAL A 420 5.10 -1.00 22.54
C VAL A 420 3.93 -1.17 21.57
N PRO A 421 3.23 -2.31 21.56
CA PRO A 421 2.23 -2.61 20.54
C PRO A 421 0.91 -1.85 20.76
N ASP A 422 0.30 -1.36 19.67
CA ASP A 422 -1.09 -0.89 19.63
C ASP A 422 -2.08 -2.05 19.64
N LYS A 423 -1.75 -3.15 18.96
CA LYS A 423 -2.51 -4.40 18.90
C LYS A 423 -1.66 -5.56 19.41
N LYS A 424 -2.18 -6.29 20.38
CA LYS A 424 -1.45 -7.39 21.02
C LYS A 424 -1.25 -8.58 20.07
N MET A 425 -2.23 -8.87 19.21
CA MET A 425 -2.26 -10.10 18.42
C MET A 425 -1.13 -10.14 17.36
N PRO A 426 -0.94 -9.14 16.45
CA PRO A 426 0.19 -9.14 15.53
C PRO A 426 1.55 -9.21 16.25
N TYR A 427 1.66 -8.58 17.42
CA TYR A 427 2.86 -8.61 18.24
C TYR A 427 3.17 -10.03 18.77
N TRP A 428 2.16 -10.77 19.21
CA TRP A 428 2.34 -12.14 19.67
C TRP A 428 2.67 -13.10 18.52
N ILE A 429 2.06 -12.89 17.37
CA ILE A 429 2.35 -13.69 16.16
C ILE A 429 3.78 -13.43 15.70
N ALA A 430 4.24 -12.18 15.67
CA ALA A 430 5.61 -11.83 15.29
C ALA A 430 6.66 -12.63 16.08
N GLU A 431 6.46 -12.80 17.41
CA GLU A 431 7.37 -13.56 18.28
C GLU A 431 7.55 -15.02 17.85
N THR A 432 6.60 -15.60 17.12
CA THR A 432 6.71 -17.00 16.66
C THR A 432 7.74 -17.21 15.55
N TYR A 433 8.13 -16.15 14.86
CA TYR A 433 9.13 -16.20 13.80
C TYR A 433 10.56 -15.93 14.31
N PHE A 434 10.69 -15.36 15.52
CA PHE A 434 11.99 -14.88 15.99
C PHE A 434 13.02 -15.98 16.18
N ALA A 435 12.61 -17.15 16.67
CA ALA A 435 13.53 -18.25 16.91
C ALA A 435 14.27 -18.66 15.63
N GLU A 436 13.54 -18.97 14.57
CA GLU A 436 14.09 -19.42 13.29
C GLU A 436 14.87 -18.32 12.54
N LEU A 437 14.52 -17.04 12.74
CA LEU A 437 15.22 -15.92 12.14
C LEU A 437 16.53 -15.64 12.87
N ILE A 438 16.55 -15.68 14.21
CA ILE A 438 17.76 -15.51 15.01
C ILE A 438 18.74 -16.65 14.77
N GLU A 439 18.25 -17.90 14.66
CA GLU A 439 19.07 -19.06 14.31
C GLU A 439 19.74 -18.90 12.93
N ALA A 440 19.09 -18.24 11.98
CA ALA A 440 19.66 -17.90 10.69
C ALA A 440 20.65 -16.70 10.74
N GLY A 441 20.87 -16.09 11.90
CA GLY A 441 21.78 -14.95 12.07
C GLY A 441 21.14 -13.57 11.89
N ILE A 442 19.80 -13.48 11.81
CA ILE A 442 19.08 -12.22 11.67
C ILE A 442 18.95 -11.54 13.02
N GLU A 443 19.24 -10.23 13.06
CA GLU A 443 19.11 -9.43 14.28
C GLU A 443 17.71 -8.79 14.36
N ILE A 444 17.06 -8.95 15.51
CA ILE A 444 15.71 -8.42 15.76
C ILE A 444 15.75 -7.38 16.87
N PHE A 445 15.15 -6.23 16.61
CA PHE A 445 15.14 -5.08 17.49
C PHE A 445 13.72 -4.62 17.79
N ARG A 446 13.48 -4.22 19.04
CA ARG A 446 12.22 -3.65 19.52
C ARG A 446 12.41 -2.18 19.86
N TYR A 447 11.79 -1.30 19.08
CA TYR A 447 11.79 0.14 19.32
C TYR A 447 11.07 0.46 20.63
N LYS A 448 11.68 1.23 21.53
CA LYS A 448 11.19 1.46 22.90
C LYS A 448 10.76 2.89 23.18
N ALA A 449 11.17 3.87 22.38
CA ALA A 449 10.89 5.29 22.63
C ALA A 449 9.48 5.73 22.17
N GLY A 450 8.54 4.78 22.05
CA GLY A 450 7.17 5.04 21.62
C GLY A 450 6.64 3.97 20.68
N PHE A 451 5.67 4.34 19.82
CA PHE A 451 5.13 3.43 18.82
C PHE A 451 5.84 3.60 17.48
N LEU A 452 6.55 2.57 17.04
CA LEU A 452 7.15 2.53 15.70
C LEU A 452 6.08 2.13 14.68
N HIS A 453 5.82 3.02 13.72
CA HIS A 453 4.84 2.78 12.65
C HIS A 453 5.43 2.92 11.23
N SER A 454 6.74 3.11 11.09
CA SER A 454 7.43 3.16 9.79
C SER A 454 7.37 1.83 9.06
N LYS A 455 7.28 1.87 7.73
CA LYS A 455 7.31 0.72 6.83
C LYS A 455 8.35 0.99 5.77
N ASN A 456 9.60 0.64 6.09
CA ASN A 456 10.77 0.89 5.25
C ASN A 456 11.55 -0.39 5.03
N ILE A 457 12.07 -0.58 3.83
CA ILE A 457 13.09 -1.57 3.52
C ILE A 457 14.23 -0.85 2.80
N ILE A 458 15.46 -1.05 3.27
CA ILE A 458 16.66 -0.48 2.69
C ILE A 458 17.61 -1.63 2.37
N VAL A 459 18.14 -1.67 1.15
CA VAL A 459 19.05 -2.72 0.69
C VAL A 459 20.34 -2.09 0.16
N ASP A 460 21.46 -2.46 0.76
CA ASP A 460 22.82 -2.10 0.34
C ASP A 460 23.07 -0.59 0.18
N GLU A 461 22.27 0.29 0.80
CA GLU A 461 22.24 1.75 0.60
C GLU A 461 22.03 2.19 -0.86
N LYS A 462 21.50 1.31 -1.71
CA LYS A 462 21.37 1.54 -3.15
C LYS A 462 19.91 1.58 -3.61
N ILE A 463 19.07 0.83 -2.95
CA ILE A 463 17.64 0.79 -3.22
C ILE A 463 16.89 0.76 -1.89
N SER A 464 15.80 1.50 -1.84
CA SER A 464 14.93 1.50 -0.67
C SER A 464 13.47 1.65 -1.07
N THR A 465 12.58 1.30 -0.16
CA THR A 465 11.15 1.55 -0.31
C THR A 465 10.57 2.03 1.01
N MET A 466 9.61 2.94 0.92
CA MET A 466 8.78 3.37 2.04
C MET A 466 7.35 3.60 1.58
N GLY A 467 6.41 3.49 2.50
CA GLY A 467 5.00 3.73 2.19
C GLY A 467 4.05 3.22 3.26
N THR A 468 2.98 2.61 2.80
CA THR A 468 1.88 2.18 3.68
C THR A 468 1.91 0.70 4.02
N CYS A 469 2.63 -0.12 3.23
CA CYS A 469 2.62 -1.58 3.30
C CYS A 469 3.47 -2.11 4.46
N ASN A 470 2.83 -2.71 5.46
CA ASN A 470 3.53 -3.43 6.53
C ASN A 470 4.16 -4.73 5.99
N PHE A 471 5.08 -5.30 6.76
CA PHE A 471 5.67 -6.60 6.47
C PHE A 471 4.77 -7.74 6.97
N ASP A 472 3.51 -7.76 6.47
CA ASP A 472 2.51 -8.75 6.88
C ASP A 472 1.61 -9.20 5.72
N MET A 473 1.05 -10.41 5.87
CA MET A 473 0.19 -11.03 4.87
C MET A 473 -1.05 -10.19 4.55
N ARG A 474 -1.60 -9.48 5.55
CA ARG A 474 -2.78 -8.63 5.35
C ARG A 474 -2.48 -7.46 4.42
N SER A 475 -1.34 -6.79 4.61
CA SER A 475 -0.90 -5.70 3.74
C SER A 475 -0.57 -6.19 2.33
N PHE A 476 -0.07 -7.42 2.17
CA PHE A 476 0.24 -7.96 0.85
C PHE A 476 -0.99 -8.42 0.05
N GLU A 477 -2.04 -8.90 0.71
CA GLU A 477 -3.13 -9.62 0.03
C GLU A 477 -4.51 -8.96 0.17
N ILE A 478 -4.75 -8.21 1.25
CA ILE A 478 -6.08 -7.76 1.65
C ILE A 478 -6.26 -6.25 1.55
N ASN A 479 -5.25 -5.49 1.95
CA ASN A 479 -5.32 -4.03 1.94
C ASN A 479 -4.97 -3.47 0.56
N TYR A 480 -5.51 -2.28 0.26
CA TYR A 480 -4.97 -1.40 -0.77
C TYR A 480 -3.81 -0.62 -0.17
N GLU A 481 -2.62 -0.85 -0.67
CA GLU A 481 -1.37 -0.26 -0.18
C GLU A 481 -0.66 0.49 -1.31
N VAL A 482 0.27 1.38 -0.94
CA VAL A 482 1.13 2.09 -1.87
C VAL A 482 2.50 2.36 -1.24
N ASN A 483 3.55 2.11 -2.00
CA ASN A 483 4.92 2.44 -1.62
C ASN A 483 5.63 3.20 -2.74
N SER A 484 6.47 4.17 -2.36
CA SER A 484 7.54 4.68 -3.23
C SER A 484 8.73 3.74 -3.21
N VAL A 485 9.34 3.50 -4.35
CA VAL A 485 10.58 2.75 -4.52
C VAL A 485 11.64 3.72 -5.00
N PHE A 486 12.76 3.78 -4.30
CA PHE A 486 13.84 4.71 -4.57
C PHE A 486 15.06 3.96 -5.11
N TYR A 487 15.50 4.33 -6.29
CA TYR A 487 16.73 3.86 -6.90
C TYR A 487 17.87 4.87 -6.70
N SER A 488 17.70 5.75 -5.71
CA SER A 488 18.63 6.80 -5.30
C SER A 488 19.44 6.35 -4.10
N VAL A 489 20.76 6.46 -4.22
CA VAL A 489 21.70 6.20 -3.12
C VAL A 489 21.52 7.22 -2.00
N GLU A 490 21.26 8.48 -2.33
CA GLU A 490 21.07 9.56 -1.37
C GLU A 490 19.87 9.28 -0.45
N ILE A 491 18.70 9.03 -1.03
CA ILE A 491 17.48 8.72 -0.26
C ILE A 491 17.67 7.45 0.58
N SER A 492 18.32 6.43 0.02
CA SER A 492 18.58 5.19 0.76
C SER A 492 19.52 5.39 1.95
N LYS A 493 20.51 6.29 1.83
CA LYS A 493 21.41 6.69 2.93
C LYS A 493 20.69 7.50 4.00
N ASP A 494 19.79 8.41 3.61
CA ASP A 494 19.00 9.20 4.56
C ASP A 494 18.08 8.29 5.39
N LEU A 495 17.40 7.35 4.75
CA LEU A 495 16.58 6.36 5.42
C LEU A 495 17.42 5.45 6.34
N LYS A 496 18.62 5.03 5.91
CA LYS A 496 19.53 4.24 6.74
C LYS A 496 20.04 5.04 7.93
N THR A 497 20.40 6.29 7.73
CA THR A 497 20.86 7.18 8.82
C THR A 497 19.81 7.28 9.91
N GLN A 498 18.55 7.44 9.52
CA GLN A 498 17.45 7.45 10.49
C GLN A 498 17.23 6.08 11.14
N PHE A 499 17.34 4.98 10.37
CA PHE A 499 17.25 3.63 10.93
C PHE A 499 18.28 3.42 12.04
N LEU A 500 19.51 3.87 11.84
CA LEU A 500 20.58 3.75 12.83
C LEU A 500 20.33 4.59 14.08
N LYS A 501 19.78 5.81 13.92
CA LYS A 501 19.32 6.62 15.07
C LYS A 501 18.19 5.93 15.84
N ASP A 502 17.21 5.37 15.14
CA ASP A 502 16.12 4.63 15.78
C ASP A 502 16.64 3.38 16.51
N LEU A 503 17.75 2.78 16.03
CA LEU A 503 18.37 1.60 16.64
C LEU A 503 18.96 1.88 18.04
N GLU A 504 19.41 3.11 18.30
CA GLU A 504 19.99 3.52 19.60
C GLU A 504 18.98 3.40 20.75
N VAL A 505 17.69 3.55 20.46
CA VAL A 505 16.60 3.43 21.45
C VAL A 505 15.88 2.08 21.38
N CYS A 506 16.47 1.12 20.67
CA CYS A 506 15.94 -0.22 20.55
C CYS A 506 16.53 -1.18 21.57
N GLU A 507 15.75 -2.18 21.88
CA GLU A 507 16.15 -3.33 22.66
C GLU A 507 16.30 -4.54 21.74
N ARG A 508 17.51 -5.13 21.69
CA ARG A 508 17.75 -6.35 20.90
C ARG A 508 17.02 -7.52 21.52
N PHE A 509 16.33 -8.28 20.67
CA PHE A 509 15.71 -9.55 21.04
C PHE A 509 16.62 -10.69 20.63
N ASP A 510 17.26 -11.34 21.61
CA ASP A 510 18.28 -12.35 21.43
C ASP A 510 17.85 -13.74 21.93
N GLU A 511 18.73 -14.73 21.79
CA GLU A 511 18.50 -16.10 22.28
C GLU A 511 18.23 -16.17 23.77
N ALA A 512 18.86 -15.32 24.58
CA ALA A 512 18.64 -15.29 26.03
C ALA A 512 17.19 -14.93 26.37
N ARG A 513 16.58 -14.06 25.56
CA ARG A 513 15.15 -13.73 25.67
C ARG A 513 14.26 -14.82 25.15
N LEU A 514 14.62 -15.52 24.07
CA LEU A 514 13.88 -16.67 23.57
C LEU A 514 13.74 -17.75 24.66
N LYS A 515 14.81 -18.02 25.40
CA LYS A 515 14.81 -19.00 26.50
C LYS A 515 13.87 -18.61 27.66
N LYS A 516 13.61 -17.32 27.85
CA LYS A 516 12.68 -16.81 28.89
C LYS A 516 11.21 -16.84 28.48
N VAL A 517 10.87 -17.20 27.24
CA VAL A 517 9.50 -17.30 26.78
C VAL A 517 8.85 -18.56 27.38
N THR A 518 7.88 -18.39 28.27
CA THR A 518 7.20 -19.50 28.95
C THR A 518 6.37 -20.35 27.97
N PHE A 519 6.15 -21.63 28.32
CA PHE A 519 5.30 -22.53 27.52
C PHE A 519 3.90 -21.94 27.25
N ARG A 520 3.27 -21.31 28.24
CA ARG A 520 1.95 -20.66 28.08
C ARG A 520 1.99 -19.55 27.01
N LYS A 521 3.04 -18.73 26.97
CA LYS A 521 3.21 -17.69 25.95
C LYS A 521 3.43 -18.32 24.58
N ARG A 522 4.25 -19.36 24.46
CA ARG A 522 4.48 -20.07 23.20
C ARG A 522 3.18 -20.66 22.66
N LEU A 523 2.42 -21.37 23.51
CA LEU A 523 1.14 -21.96 23.11
C LEU A 523 0.15 -20.89 22.63
N ARG A 524 -0.03 -19.82 23.41
CA ARG A 524 -0.87 -18.69 22.99
C ARG A 524 -0.45 -18.12 21.63
N ASN A 525 0.83 -17.81 21.45
CA ASN A 525 1.35 -17.20 20.23
C ASN A 525 1.14 -18.14 19.02
N SER A 526 1.36 -19.45 19.20
CA SER A 526 1.13 -20.46 18.16
C SER A 526 -0.35 -20.60 17.78
N VAL A 527 -1.27 -20.53 18.75
CA VAL A 527 -2.71 -20.52 18.47
C VAL A 527 -3.09 -19.31 17.60
N PHE A 528 -2.58 -18.11 17.93
CA PHE A 528 -2.81 -16.92 17.10
C PHE A 528 -2.14 -17.01 15.72
N LYS A 529 -0.99 -17.68 15.62
CA LYS A 529 -0.35 -17.94 14.32
C LYS A 529 -1.22 -18.78 13.38
N LEU A 530 -1.99 -19.74 13.91
CA LEU A 530 -2.90 -20.55 13.09
C LEU A 530 -3.98 -19.73 12.39
N ILE A 531 -4.42 -18.65 13.00
CA ILE A 531 -5.45 -17.77 12.41
C ILE A 531 -4.86 -16.57 11.65
N SER A 532 -3.53 -16.40 11.65
CA SER A 532 -2.88 -15.27 10.95
C SER A 532 -3.18 -15.21 9.44
N PRO A 533 -3.36 -16.34 8.69
CA PRO A 533 -3.68 -16.28 7.26
C PRO A 533 -5.09 -15.75 6.96
N ILE A 534 -5.95 -15.62 7.97
CA ILE A 534 -7.33 -15.14 7.80
C ILE A 534 -7.56 -13.77 8.43
N MET A 535 -6.54 -13.19 9.02
CA MET A 535 -6.54 -11.87 9.64
C MET A 535 -6.04 -10.81 8.68
#